data_83e3da612800f59fc86c360e0b5432aa
#
_entry.id   83e3da612800f59fc86c360e0b5432aa
#
_cell.length_a   1.000
_cell.length_b   1.000
_cell.length_c   1.000
_cell.angle_alpha   90.00
_cell.angle_beta   90.00
_cell.angle_gamma   90.00
#
_symmetry.space_group_name_H-M   'P 1'
#
loop_
_entity.id
_entity.type
_entity.pdbx_description
1 polymer ?
#
loop_
_entity_poly.entity_id
_entity_poly.type
_entity_poly.pdbx_seq_one_letter_code
_entity_poly.pdbx_strand_id
1 'polypeptide(L)'
;QGGYQAMTEMLADGKRPDGVLCATDMIAAGVLSCLSERGITVPGEMKVAGMGHGAIADLLCPRLTTVHYHYHTSGREAADLLLDLMENKKRQQESRMLKYEVIRQKTI
;
A
#
# COMPACT_ATOMS: atom_id res chain seq x y z
N GLN A 1 -8.48 6.21 -9.96
CA GLN A 1 -8.52 7.65 -10.34
C GLN A 1 -7.59 8.51 -9.46
N GLY A 2 -7.70 8.45 -8.12
CA GLY A 2 -6.95 9.36 -7.23
C GLY A 2 -5.43 9.32 -7.39
N GLY A 3 -4.82 8.13 -7.48
CA GLY A 3 -3.38 8.01 -7.66
C GLY A 3 -2.88 8.58 -9.00
N TYR A 4 -3.62 8.36 -10.06
CA TYR A 4 -3.32 8.91 -11.39
C TYR A 4 -3.36 10.44 -11.38
N GLN A 5 -4.43 11.01 -10.81
CA GLN A 5 -4.60 12.45 -10.74
C GLN A 5 -3.53 13.11 -9.88
N ALA A 6 -3.28 12.59 -8.69
CA ALA A 6 -2.24 13.12 -7.79
C ALA A 6 -0.84 13.11 -8.45
N MET A 7 -0.50 12.03 -9.19
CA MET A 7 0.76 11.95 -9.90
C MET A 7 0.80 12.95 -11.07
N THR A 8 -0.31 13.13 -11.77
CA THR A 8 -0.42 14.13 -12.84
C THR A 8 -0.15 15.54 -12.32
N GLU A 9 -0.79 15.92 -11.23
CA GLU A 9 -0.61 17.23 -10.59
C GLU A 9 0.83 17.42 -10.09
N MET A 10 1.40 16.41 -9.43
CA MET A 10 2.79 16.45 -8.96
C MET A 10 3.79 16.69 -10.11
N LEU A 11 3.62 16.01 -11.22
CA LEU A 11 4.49 16.18 -12.40
C LEU A 11 4.27 17.52 -13.10
N ALA A 12 3.03 18.03 -13.12
CA ALA A 12 2.70 19.36 -13.68
C ALA A 12 3.37 20.49 -12.86
N ASP A 13 3.48 20.31 -11.54
CA ASP A 13 4.23 21.21 -10.65
C ASP A 13 5.76 21.11 -10.80
N GLY A 14 6.26 20.30 -11.73
CA GLY A 14 7.70 20.09 -11.97
C GLY A 14 8.38 19.22 -10.92
N LYS A 15 7.65 18.57 -10.02
CA LYS A 15 8.20 17.70 -8.98
C LYS A 15 8.49 16.31 -9.56
N ARG A 16 9.71 15.83 -9.39
CA ARG A 16 10.15 14.50 -9.81
C ARG A 16 10.88 13.80 -8.66
N PRO A 17 10.13 13.17 -7.75
CA PRO A 17 10.74 12.38 -6.66
C PRO A 17 11.41 11.12 -7.20
N ASP A 18 12.43 10.62 -6.52
CA ASP A 18 13.09 9.34 -6.84
C ASP A 18 12.19 8.13 -6.53
N GLY A 19 11.21 8.32 -5.66
CA GLY A 19 10.27 7.27 -5.30
C GLY A 19 8.99 7.78 -4.65
N VAL A 20 7.93 7.00 -4.79
CA VAL A 20 6.59 7.28 -4.28
C VAL A 20 6.08 6.09 -3.47
N LEU A 21 5.70 6.35 -2.22
CA LEU A 21 4.98 5.38 -1.38
C LEU A 21 3.50 5.72 -1.39
N CYS A 22 2.69 4.79 -1.84
CA CYS A 22 1.24 4.93 -1.94
C CYS A 22 0.55 4.26 -0.75
N ALA A 23 -0.47 4.90 -0.21
CA ALA A 23 -1.24 4.38 0.92
C ALA A 23 -1.98 3.06 0.63
N THR A 24 -2.21 2.74 -0.64
CA THR A 24 -2.78 1.45 -1.06
C THR A 24 -2.22 1.02 -2.42
N ASP A 25 -2.30 -0.28 -2.73
CA ASP A 25 -1.91 -0.83 -4.03
C ASP A 25 -2.77 -0.26 -5.18
N MET A 26 -4.04 0.07 -4.91
CA MET A 26 -4.94 0.69 -5.90
C MET A 26 -4.49 2.12 -6.26
N ILE A 27 -4.00 2.89 -5.29
CA ILE A 27 -3.41 4.21 -5.54
C ILE A 27 -2.13 4.04 -6.36
N ALA A 28 -1.27 3.08 -5.98
CA ALA A 28 -0.05 2.78 -6.71
C ALA A 28 -0.31 2.37 -8.17
N ALA A 29 -1.37 1.60 -8.43
CA ALA A 29 -1.78 1.26 -9.79
C ALA A 29 -2.10 2.50 -10.64
N GLY A 30 -2.79 3.48 -10.06
CA GLY A 30 -3.06 4.76 -10.72
C GLY A 30 -1.78 5.56 -11.00
N VAL A 31 -0.84 5.58 -10.05
CA VAL A 31 0.48 6.20 -10.22
C VAL A 31 1.24 5.54 -11.37
N LEU A 32 1.32 4.21 -11.38
CA LEU A 32 2.02 3.44 -12.44
C LEU A 32 1.40 3.69 -13.83
N SER A 33 0.07 3.77 -13.94
CA SER A 33 -0.60 4.12 -15.19
C SER A 33 -0.19 5.51 -15.68
N CYS A 34 -0.19 6.50 -14.80
CA CYS A 34 0.22 7.87 -15.11
C CYS A 34 1.67 7.95 -15.58
N LEU A 35 2.59 7.25 -14.90
CA LEU A 35 4.02 7.21 -15.26
C LEU A 35 4.23 6.53 -16.61
N SER A 36 3.56 5.39 -16.84
CA SER A 36 3.63 4.65 -18.10
C SER A 36 3.18 5.47 -19.30
N GLU A 37 2.05 6.18 -19.19
CA GLU A 37 1.54 7.04 -20.25
C GLU A 37 2.48 8.21 -20.58
N ARG A 38 3.29 8.63 -19.63
CA ARG A 38 4.28 9.72 -19.81
C ARG A 38 5.68 9.22 -20.16
N GLY A 39 5.85 7.91 -20.37
CA GLY A 39 7.13 7.31 -20.71
C GLY A 39 8.17 7.34 -19.58
N ILE A 40 7.74 7.57 -18.33
CA ILE A 40 8.61 7.56 -17.15
C ILE A 40 8.81 6.12 -16.70
N THR A 41 10.05 5.66 -16.70
CA THR A 41 10.39 4.26 -16.42
C THR A 41 10.37 3.94 -14.93
N VAL A 42 9.72 2.81 -14.58
CA VAL A 42 9.69 2.27 -13.22
C VAL A 42 10.38 0.90 -13.24
N PRO A 43 11.41 0.67 -12.41
CA PRO A 43 11.95 1.52 -11.33
C PRO A 43 13.05 2.49 -11.77
N GLY A 44 13.39 2.58 -13.06
CA GLY A 44 14.58 3.30 -13.56
C GLY A 44 14.63 4.77 -13.17
N GLU A 45 13.60 5.53 -13.50
CA GLU A 45 13.51 6.97 -13.21
C GLU A 45 12.74 7.26 -11.92
N MET A 46 11.76 6.42 -11.58
CA MET A 46 10.96 6.58 -10.37
C MET A 46 10.59 5.22 -9.79
N LYS A 47 10.76 5.05 -8.48
CA LYS A 47 10.35 3.85 -7.77
C LYS A 47 8.96 4.02 -7.19
N VAL A 48 8.17 2.94 -7.15
CA VAL A 48 6.80 2.97 -6.62
C VAL A 48 6.59 1.81 -5.66
N ALA A 49 6.02 2.09 -4.51
CA ALA A 49 5.60 1.08 -3.55
C ALA A 49 4.16 1.33 -3.08
N GLY A 50 3.46 0.26 -2.77
CA GLY A 50 2.11 0.29 -2.23
C GLY A 50 2.01 -0.31 -0.85
N MET A 51 0.79 -0.42 -0.34
CA MET A 51 0.44 -1.08 0.92
C MET A 51 -0.83 -1.90 0.74
N GLY A 52 -0.82 -3.10 1.32
CA GLY A 52 -1.98 -3.99 1.37
C GLY A 52 -1.70 -5.38 0.82
N HIS A 53 -0.84 -5.52 -0.18
CA HIS A 53 -0.59 -6.77 -0.90
C HIS A 53 -1.91 -7.42 -1.38
N GLY A 54 -2.75 -6.60 -2.03
CA GLY A 54 -3.93 -7.10 -2.72
C GLY A 54 -3.57 -7.80 -4.03
N ALA A 55 -4.49 -8.58 -4.58
CA ALA A 55 -4.29 -9.32 -5.85
C ALA A 55 -3.79 -8.42 -7.00
N ILE A 56 -4.11 -7.13 -6.98
CA ILE A 56 -3.67 -6.18 -8.00
C ILE A 56 -2.14 -6.02 -8.01
N ALA A 57 -1.46 -6.12 -6.87
CA ALA A 57 -0.01 -5.94 -6.79
C ALA A 57 0.76 -6.93 -7.67
N ASP A 58 0.26 -8.16 -7.79
CA ASP A 58 0.85 -9.22 -8.60
C ASP A 58 0.44 -9.17 -10.08
N LEU A 59 -0.66 -8.49 -10.39
CA LEU A 59 -1.18 -8.33 -11.75
C LEU A 59 -0.60 -7.13 -12.49
N LEU A 60 -0.04 -6.16 -11.77
CA LEU A 60 0.58 -4.99 -12.37
C LEU A 60 1.86 -5.34 -13.14
N CYS A 61 2.16 -4.57 -14.18
CA CYS A 61 3.39 -4.67 -14.94
C CYS A 61 4.08 -3.28 -14.98
N PRO A 62 5.21 -3.11 -14.29
CA PRO A 62 5.92 -4.07 -13.45
C PRO A 62 5.17 -4.43 -12.15
N ARG A 63 5.41 -5.65 -11.62
CA ARG A 63 4.80 -6.10 -10.37
C ARG A 63 5.16 -5.18 -9.21
N LEU A 64 4.16 -4.81 -8.43
CA LEU A 64 4.26 -3.78 -7.40
C LEU A 64 4.90 -4.30 -6.11
N THR A 65 5.96 -3.65 -5.64
CA THR A 65 6.46 -3.80 -4.28
C THR A 65 5.43 -3.25 -3.30
N THR A 66 5.07 -4.04 -2.28
CA THR A 66 4.00 -3.69 -1.36
C THR A 66 4.24 -4.25 0.05
N VAL A 67 3.47 -3.77 1.02
CA VAL A 67 3.48 -4.27 2.41
C VAL A 67 2.28 -5.19 2.64
N HIS A 68 2.55 -6.41 3.10
CA HIS A 68 1.52 -7.38 3.49
C HIS A 68 1.22 -7.30 4.99
N TYR A 69 -0.06 -7.16 5.34
CA TYR A 69 -0.52 -6.95 6.72
C TYR A 69 -1.13 -8.19 7.39
N HIS A 70 -1.03 -9.37 6.85
CA HIS A 70 -1.63 -10.59 7.43
C HIS A 70 -3.09 -10.39 7.88
N TYR A 71 -3.95 -9.93 6.99
CA TYR A 71 -5.35 -9.55 7.27
C TYR A 71 -6.15 -10.60 8.04
N HIS A 72 -5.90 -11.89 7.78
CA HIS A 72 -6.56 -12.99 8.48
C HIS A 72 -6.24 -12.98 9.98
N THR A 73 -4.95 -12.82 10.31
CA THR A 73 -4.50 -12.71 11.71
C THR A 73 -5.05 -11.45 12.36
N SER A 74 -5.00 -10.32 11.65
CA SER A 74 -5.53 -9.03 12.12
C SER A 74 -7.02 -9.14 12.47
N GLY A 75 -7.81 -9.75 11.60
CA GLY A 75 -9.24 -9.95 11.83
C GLY A 75 -9.53 -10.83 13.04
N ARG A 76 -8.78 -11.92 13.22
CA ARG A 76 -8.92 -12.80 14.39
C ARG A 76 -8.57 -12.08 15.69
N GLU A 77 -7.41 -11.42 15.74
CA GLU A 77 -6.96 -10.68 16.91
C GLU A 77 -7.93 -9.56 17.31
N ALA A 78 -8.51 -8.85 16.31
CA ALA A 78 -9.52 -7.84 16.55
C ALA A 78 -10.81 -8.43 17.13
N ALA A 79 -11.27 -9.57 16.60
CA ALA A 79 -12.45 -10.26 17.11
C ALA A 79 -12.24 -10.77 18.54
N ASP A 80 -11.08 -11.35 18.83
CA ASP A 80 -10.75 -11.85 20.17
C ASP A 80 -10.71 -10.69 21.19
N LEU A 81 -10.12 -9.55 20.82
CA LEU A 81 -10.14 -8.33 21.66
C LEU A 81 -11.56 -7.83 21.91
N LEU A 82 -12.41 -7.82 20.89
CA LEU A 82 -13.79 -7.39 21.01
C LEU A 82 -14.58 -8.31 21.94
N LEU A 83 -14.47 -9.61 21.76
CA LEU A 83 -15.12 -10.61 22.62
C LEU A 83 -14.68 -10.48 24.07
N ASP A 84 -13.38 -10.34 24.31
CA ASP A 84 -12.81 -10.12 25.64
C ASP A 84 -13.38 -8.85 26.29
N LEU A 85 -13.55 -7.76 25.54
CA LEU A 85 -14.14 -6.52 26.04
C LEU A 85 -15.63 -6.69 26.37
N MET A 86 -16.37 -7.47 25.57
CA MET A 86 -17.78 -7.74 25.80
C MET A 86 -18.03 -8.62 27.04
N GLU A 87 -17.16 -9.61 27.26
CA GLU A 87 -17.25 -10.54 28.38
C GLU A 87 -16.71 -9.95 29.69
N ASN A 88 -15.72 -9.09 29.62
CA ASN A 88 -14.96 -8.59 30.77
C ASN A 88 -15.04 -7.06 30.87
N LYS A 89 -16.13 -6.50 31.41
CA LYS A 89 -16.42 -5.05 31.52
C LYS A 89 -15.35 -4.22 32.28
N LYS A 90 -14.33 -4.85 32.87
CA LYS A 90 -13.28 -4.19 33.65
C LYS A 90 -11.93 -4.10 32.90
N ARG A 91 -11.83 -4.56 31.64
CA ARG A 91 -10.59 -4.54 30.92
C ARG A 91 -10.24 -3.13 30.40
N GLN A 92 -9.01 -2.72 30.60
CA GLN A 92 -8.47 -1.49 30.02
C GLN A 92 -8.32 -1.64 28.51
N GLN A 93 -8.34 -0.52 27.79
CA GLN A 93 -8.02 -0.49 26.36
C GLN A 93 -6.67 -1.14 26.11
N GLU A 94 -6.65 -2.15 25.24
CA GLU A 94 -5.45 -2.88 24.82
C GLU A 94 -5.16 -2.56 23.36
N SER A 95 -3.90 -2.32 23.06
CA SER A 95 -3.42 -2.15 21.69
C SER A 95 -2.47 -3.28 21.34
N ARG A 96 -2.70 -3.97 20.22
CA ARG A 96 -1.84 -5.04 19.72
C ARG A 96 -1.16 -4.60 18.43
N MET A 97 0.17 -4.65 18.43
CA MET A 97 0.96 -4.44 17.23
C MET A 97 1.14 -5.77 16.51
N LEU A 98 0.68 -5.84 15.27
CA LEU A 98 0.80 -7.03 14.44
C LEU A 98 2.02 -6.96 13.54
N LYS A 99 2.53 -8.13 13.13
CA LYS A 99 3.64 -8.23 12.19
C LYS A 99 3.17 -7.83 10.78
N TYR A 100 4.10 -7.31 10.00
CA TYR A 100 3.94 -7.03 8.59
C TYR A 100 5.13 -7.61 7.81
N GLU A 101 5.00 -7.73 6.51
CA GLU A 101 6.02 -8.23 5.62
C GLU A 101 6.15 -7.32 4.40
N VAL A 102 7.37 -6.98 4.01
CA VAL A 102 7.62 -6.22 2.78
C VAL A 102 7.84 -7.21 1.63
N ILE A 103 6.90 -7.24 0.70
CA ILE A 103 6.98 -8.05 -0.52
C ILE A 103 7.67 -7.22 -1.59
N ARG A 104 8.98 -7.38 -1.71
CA ARG A 104 9.79 -6.67 -2.70
C ARG A 104 9.60 -7.29 -4.09
N GLN A 105 9.20 -6.48 -5.06
CA GLN A 105 8.98 -6.87 -6.44
C GLN A 105 9.71 -5.95 -7.43
N LYS A 106 9.15 -5.69 -8.60
CA LYS A 106 9.84 -5.07 -9.75
C LYS A 106 9.77 -3.55 -9.80
N THR A 107 9.01 -2.90 -8.92
CA THR A 107 8.86 -1.44 -8.89
C THR A 107 9.88 -0.71 -7.99
N ILE A 108 10.78 -1.48 -7.37
CA ILE A 108 11.91 -0.93 -6.59
C ILE A 108 13.21 -1.61 -7.00
#